data_0d846d36b35a0777c3b7233ce6eb68eb
#
_entry.id   0d846d36b35a0777c3b7233ce6eb68eb
#
_cell.length_a   1.000
_cell.length_b   1.000
_cell.length_c   1.000
_cell.angle_alpha   90.00
_cell.angle_beta   90.00
_cell.angle_gamma   90.00
#
_symmetry.space_group_name_H-M   'P 1'
#
loop_
_entity.id
_entity.type
_entity.pdbx_description
1 polymer ?
#
loop_
_entity_poly.entity_id
_entity_poly.type
_entity_poly.pdbx_seq_one_letter_code
_entity_poly.pdbx_strand_id
1 'polypeptide(L)'
;MHDNKRSGQQRLSRITHREDSDRISPMTWDGPEPVDLEAIEAVPGMPGQYLALTGRGIVYRLEVTGSTATVIDYTPLPSIGEGDDFESFALVARNGKLAALWADRGAGADRPATLYAAPLTFASWGQPLFGAVTRRAYTAAYPTGDGTRHISDISVTGSGRIIVSSAADAGDDGPFDSAIGEAGRVSVSADGRVRVTLAAPRTVLGTFRQYKVEAVECLPGSADALLGTEDENLGGYVRSMPFCRA
;
A
#
# COMPACT_ATOMS: atom_id res chain seq x y z
N MET A 1 -7.95 6.22 3.77
CA MET A 1 -7.15 7.38 4.23
C MET A 1 -7.37 8.55 3.32
N HIS A 2 -6.83 9.71 3.69
CA HIS A 2 -6.93 10.94 2.90
C HIS A 2 -5.55 11.57 2.76
N ASP A 3 -5.18 11.94 1.55
CA ASP A 3 -3.94 12.62 1.16
C ASP A 3 -3.90 14.11 1.55
N ASN A 4 -4.78 14.51 2.46
CA ASN A 4 -4.95 15.89 2.91
C ASN A 4 -3.65 16.51 3.46
N LYS A 5 -3.34 17.72 3.00
CA LYS A 5 -2.05 18.41 3.25
C LYS A 5 -2.12 19.52 4.30
N ARG A 6 -3.33 19.98 4.69
CA ARG A 6 -3.51 21.08 5.64
C ARG A 6 -3.88 20.57 7.03
N SER A 7 -3.40 21.25 8.08
CA SER A 7 -3.77 20.93 9.45
C SER A 7 -5.28 21.01 9.69
N GLY A 8 -5.80 20.10 10.52
CA GLY A 8 -7.22 20.00 10.85
C GLY A 8 -8.10 19.34 9.80
N GLN A 9 -7.55 18.94 8.66
CA GLN A 9 -8.29 18.16 7.67
C GLN A 9 -8.41 16.69 8.10
N GLN A 10 -9.46 16.01 7.60
CA GLN A 10 -9.69 14.58 7.84
C GLN A 10 -8.49 13.75 7.34
N ARG A 11 -7.98 12.84 8.17
CA ARG A 11 -6.86 11.94 7.82
C ARG A 11 -7.33 10.54 7.49
N LEU A 12 -8.30 10.04 8.23
CA LEU A 12 -8.81 8.69 8.07
C LEU A 12 -10.33 8.68 8.07
N SER A 13 -10.91 7.79 7.28
CA SER A 13 -12.30 7.38 7.36
C SER A 13 -12.40 5.87 7.46
N ARG A 14 -13.40 5.38 8.17
CA ARG A 14 -13.76 3.97 8.17
C ARG A 14 -14.83 3.72 7.12
N ILE A 15 -14.55 2.80 6.20
CA ILE A 15 -15.54 2.27 5.26
C ILE A 15 -16.03 0.94 5.81
N THR A 16 -17.33 0.82 6.01
CA THR A 16 -17.99 -0.46 6.30
C THR A 16 -18.66 -0.93 5.03
N HIS A 17 -18.00 -1.86 4.34
CA HIS A 17 -18.50 -2.45 3.11
C HIS A 17 -19.52 -3.56 3.41
N ARG A 18 -20.67 -3.54 2.73
CA ARG A 18 -21.72 -4.57 2.76
C ARG A 18 -22.24 -4.78 1.35
N GLU A 19 -22.86 -5.93 1.11
CA GLU A 19 -23.38 -6.28 -0.23
C GLU A 19 -24.28 -5.19 -0.86
N ASP A 20 -25.11 -4.52 -0.03
CA ASP A 20 -26.11 -3.57 -0.52
C ASP A 20 -25.78 -2.09 -0.22
N SER A 21 -24.74 -1.80 0.54
CA SER A 21 -24.42 -0.43 0.93
C SER A 21 -23.04 -0.28 1.56
N ASP A 22 -22.40 0.83 1.27
CA ASP A 22 -21.19 1.27 1.96
C ASP A 22 -21.53 2.38 2.95
N ARG A 23 -20.95 2.30 4.14
CA ARG A 23 -21.03 3.37 5.14
C ARG A 23 -19.65 3.93 5.38
N ILE A 24 -19.50 5.23 5.12
CA ILE A 24 -18.28 5.98 5.43
C ILE A 24 -18.52 6.74 6.75
N SER A 25 -17.56 6.65 7.65
CA SER A 25 -17.56 7.34 8.93
C SER A 25 -16.21 7.98 9.19
N PRO A 26 -16.14 9.28 9.53
CA PRO A 26 -14.89 9.94 9.84
C PRO A 26 -14.25 9.33 11.08
N MET A 27 -12.92 9.36 11.14
CA MET A 27 -12.15 8.95 12.31
C MET A 27 -11.36 10.15 12.84
N THR A 28 -11.20 10.22 14.14
CA THR A 28 -10.36 11.23 14.79
C THR A 28 -8.90 10.81 14.70
N TRP A 29 -8.03 11.72 14.28
CA TRP A 29 -6.59 11.55 14.38
C TRP A 29 -6.11 12.20 15.68
N ASP A 30 -5.38 11.45 16.51
CA ASP A 30 -4.84 11.90 17.79
C ASP A 30 -3.31 11.77 17.78
N GLY A 31 -2.62 12.91 17.81
CA GLY A 31 -1.18 13.02 17.76
C GLY A 31 -0.66 13.91 16.62
N PRO A 32 0.65 13.86 16.31
CA PRO A 32 1.24 14.62 15.22
C PRO A 32 0.56 14.31 13.88
N GLU A 33 0.04 15.37 13.22
CA GLU A 33 -0.68 15.22 11.96
C GLU A 33 0.27 14.88 10.81
N PRO A 34 -0.03 13.83 10.02
CA PRO A 34 0.70 13.56 8.79
C PRO A 34 0.30 14.54 7.70
N VAL A 35 1.17 14.69 6.74
CA VAL A 35 0.90 15.37 5.48
C VAL A 35 0.98 14.34 4.39
N ASP A 36 -0.08 14.25 3.55
CA ASP A 36 -0.02 13.40 2.35
C ASP A 36 0.04 11.90 2.69
N LEU A 37 -0.98 11.36 3.35
CA LEU A 37 -1.08 9.91 3.63
C LEU A 37 -1.40 9.15 2.35
N GLU A 38 -0.59 8.14 2.03
CA GLU A 38 -0.67 7.38 0.78
C GLU A 38 -0.91 5.88 0.98
N ALA A 39 -0.57 5.33 2.15
CA ALA A 39 -0.83 3.93 2.44
C ALA A 39 -1.15 3.69 3.90
N ILE A 40 -1.95 2.66 4.18
CA ILE A 40 -2.23 2.18 5.55
C ILE A 40 -2.35 0.66 5.54
N GLU A 41 -1.68 0.01 6.50
CA GLU A 41 -1.62 -1.43 6.60
C GLU A 41 -1.81 -1.91 8.03
N ALA A 42 -2.60 -2.97 8.23
CA ALA A 42 -2.79 -3.59 9.53
C ALA A 42 -1.54 -4.36 9.96
N VAL A 43 -1.10 -4.21 11.21
CA VAL A 43 0.07 -4.93 11.71
C VAL A 43 -0.28 -6.39 12.00
N PRO A 44 0.27 -7.37 11.27
CA PRO A 44 -0.05 -8.77 11.48
C PRO A 44 0.21 -9.23 12.91
N GLY A 45 -0.80 -9.87 13.54
CA GLY A 45 -0.73 -10.35 14.92
C GLY A 45 -0.88 -9.29 16.00
N MET A 46 -1.16 -8.02 15.63
CA MET A 46 -1.40 -6.91 16.56
C MET A 46 -2.75 -6.25 16.27
N PRO A 47 -3.88 -6.83 16.71
CA PRO A 47 -5.20 -6.28 16.44
C PRO A 47 -5.33 -4.82 16.88
N GLY A 48 -5.93 -3.98 16.03
CA GLY A 48 -6.10 -2.55 16.29
C GLY A 48 -4.85 -1.70 16.00
N GLN A 49 -3.73 -2.29 15.63
CA GLN A 49 -2.53 -1.54 15.27
C GLN A 49 -2.33 -1.49 13.76
N TYR A 50 -1.90 -0.33 13.29
CA TYR A 50 -1.68 -0.04 11.87
C TYR A 50 -0.36 0.71 11.66
N LEU A 51 0.21 0.58 10.48
CA LEU A 51 1.23 1.47 9.98
C LEU A 51 0.65 2.30 8.83
N ALA A 52 0.86 3.60 8.85
CA ALA A 52 0.44 4.51 7.79
C ALA A 52 1.66 5.24 7.22
N LEU A 53 1.74 5.30 5.90
CA LEU A 53 2.86 5.90 5.17
C LEU A 53 2.43 7.20 4.51
N THR A 54 3.30 8.21 4.53
CA THR A 54 3.14 9.44 3.76
C THR A 54 3.92 9.37 2.45
N GLY A 55 3.53 10.14 1.43
CA GLY A 55 4.22 10.21 0.15
C GLY A 55 5.70 10.62 0.26
N ARG A 56 6.07 11.29 1.35
CA ARG A 56 7.46 11.65 1.66
C ARG A 56 8.21 10.64 2.54
N GLY A 57 7.61 9.48 2.80
CA GLY A 57 8.28 8.36 3.45
C GLY A 57 8.34 8.44 4.97
N ILE A 58 7.38 9.07 5.63
CA ILE A 58 7.23 8.97 7.09
C ILE A 58 6.22 7.87 7.41
N VAL A 59 6.61 6.91 8.23
CA VAL A 59 5.77 5.81 8.70
C VAL A 59 5.27 6.12 10.10
N TYR A 60 3.96 6.23 10.26
CA TYR A 60 3.27 6.39 11.54
C TYR A 60 2.77 5.04 12.05
N ARG A 61 3.05 4.71 13.31
CA ARG A 61 2.40 3.60 14.00
C ARG A 61 1.20 4.11 14.75
N LEU A 62 0.06 3.49 14.51
CA LEU A 62 -1.24 3.89 15.03
C LEU A 62 -1.84 2.78 15.90
N GLU A 63 -2.55 3.18 16.95
CA GLU A 63 -3.51 2.34 17.65
C GLU A 63 -4.93 2.87 17.41
N VAL A 64 -5.80 2.00 16.90
CA VAL A 64 -7.19 2.35 16.60
C VAL A 64 -8.11 1.78 17.65
N THR A 65 -8.76 2.67 18.39
CA THR A 65 -9.78 2.32 19.39
C THR A 65 -11.09 3.08 19.09
N GLY A 66 -12.16 2.35 18.82
CA GLY A 66 -13.43 2.96 18.42
C GLY A 66 -13.27 3.74 17.10
N SER A 67 -13.50 5.04 17.11
CA SER A 67 -13.35 5.95 15.97
C SER A 67 -12.08 6.82 16.05
N THR A 68 -11.14 6.50 16.95
CA THR A 68 -9.92 7.28 17.15
C THR A 68 -8.70 6.47 16.72
N ALA A 69 -7.83 7.08 15.94
CA ALA A 69 -6.51 6.59 15.60
C ALA A 69 -5.47 7.44 16.36
N THR A 70 -4.82 6.84 17.34
CA THR A 70 -3.81 7.50 18.17
C THR A 70 -2.42 7.15 17.65
N VAL A 71 -1.58 8.14 17.45
CA VAL A 71 -0.17 7.96 17.05
C VAL A 71 0.62 7.41 18.23
N ILE A 72 1.18 6.20 18.09
CA ILE A 72 2.10 5.62 19.08
C ILE A 72 3.51 6.22 18.90
N ASP A 73 4.02 6.21 17.66
CA ASP A 73 5.31 6.75 17.26
C ASP A 73 5.38 6.87 15.73
N TYR A 74 6.44 7.49 15.22
CA TYR A 74 6.70 7.58 13.79
C TYR A 74 8.20 7.59 13.48
N THR A 75 8.56 7.21 12.25
CA THR A 75 9.95 7.16 11.79
C THR A 75 10.03 7.36 10.28
N PRO A 76 11.10 7.97 9.73
CA PRO A 76 11.30 7.96 8.29
C PRO A 76 11.63 6.55 7.79
N LEU A 77 11.22 6.24 6.56
CA LEU A 77 11.66 5.06 5.85
C LEU A 77 13.19 5.08 5.70
N PRO A 78 13.86 3.93 5.79
CA PRO A 78 15.27 3.86 5.43
C PRO A 78 15.43 4.05 3.92
N SER A 79 16.40 4.83 3.50
CA SER A 79 16.75 5.01 2.08
C SER A 79 15.68 5.73 1.25
N ILE A 80 15.41 6.97 1.59
CA ILE A 80 14.61 7.91 0.78
C ILE A 80 15.54 8.54 -0.25
N GLY A 81 15.20 8.45 -1.54
CA GLY A 81 15.90 9.09 -2.64
C GLY A 81 15.29 10.45 -3.00
N GLU A 82 16.06 11.26 -3.73
CA GLU A 82 15.52 12.49 -4.32
C GLU A 82 14.48 12.14 -5.39
N GLY A 83 13.30 12.73 -5.30
CA GLY A 83 12.20 12.49 -6.22
C GLY A 83 11.41 11.19 -5.98
N ASP A 84 11.69 10.45 -4.90
CA ASP A 84 10.82 9.36 -4.47
C ASP A 84 9.43 9.91 -4.08
N ASP A 85 8.42 9.20 -4.52
CA ASP A 85 7.02 9.47 -4.24
C ASP A 85 6.37 8.12 -3.86
N PHE A 86 6.21 7.93 -2.54
CA PHE A 86 5.78 6.65 -1.99
C PHE A 86 4.27 6.59 -1.92
N GLU A 87 3.67 5.61 -2.61
CA GLU A 87 2.21 5.44 -2.64
C GLU A 87 1.76 4.11 -2.04
N SER A 88 2.68 3.22 -1.68
CA SER A 88 2.31 1.87 -1.30
C SER A 88 3.11 1.34 -0.12
N PHE A 89 2.41 0.56 0.73
CA PHE A 89 3.01 -0.08 1.90
C PHE A 89 2.28 -1.37 2.24
N ALA A 90 3.02 -2.46 2.43
CA ALA A 90 2.47 -3.74 2.80
C ALA A 90 3.29 -4.40 3.92
N LEU A 91 2.64 -5.21 4.73
CA LEU A 91 3.26 -6.00 5.79
C LEU A 91 3.08 -7.50 5.54
N VAL A 92 4.10 -8.28 5.88
CA VAL A 92 4.03 -9.73 5.86
C VAL A 92 4.65 -10.32 7.11
N ALA A 93 3.93 -11.24 7.75
CA ALA A 93 4.44 -12.02 8.88
C ALA A 93 4.74 -13.45 8.43
N ARG A 94 6.00 -13.88 8.58
CA ARG A 94 6.44 -15.25 8.27
C ARG A 94 7.50 -15.72 9.25
N ASN A 95 7.43 -17.00 9.63
CA ASN A 95 8.39 -17.59 10.56
C ASN A 95 8.54 -16.80 11.88
N GLY A 96 7.44 -16.18 12.37
CA GLY A 96 7.46 -15.32 13.56
C GLY A 96 8.24 -14.00 13.37
N LYS A 97 8.54 -13.63 12.12
CA LYS A 97 9.21 -12.38 11.76
C LYS A 97 8.28 -11.52 10.91
N LEU A 98 8.39 -10.20 11.09
CA LEU A 98 7.66 -9.21 10.31
C LEU A 98 8.59 -8.58 9.28
N ALA A 99 8.09 -8.36 8.09
CA ALA A 99 8.76 -7.57 7.06
C ALA A 99 7.80 -6.54 6.48
N ALA A 100 8.35 -5.39 6.09
CA ALA A 100 7.64 -4.34 5.37
C ALA A 100 8.09 -4.31 3.92
N LEU A 101 7.16 -4.03 3.02
CA LEU A 101 7.39 -3.68 1.62
C LEU A 101 6.83 -2.28 1.39
N TRP A 102 7.50 -1.50 0.56
CA TRP A 102 7.01 -0.19 0.12
C TRP A 102 7.55 0.10 -1.27
N ALA A 103 6.94 1.02 -1.99
CA ALA A 103 7.44 1.41 -3.29
C ALA A 103 7.28 2.90 -3.56
N ASP A 104 8.29 3.44 -4.29
CA ASP A 104 8.12 4.61 -5.13
C ASP A 104 7.29 4.21 -6.35
N ARG A 105 6.32 5.04 -6.73
CA ARG A 105 5.34 4.71 -7.79
C ARG A 105 5.93 4.56 -9.20
N GLY A 106 7.11 5.17 -9.46
CA GLY A 106 7.62 5.30 -10.82
C GLY A 106 6.84 6.30 -11.67
N ALA A 107 7.26 6.50 -12.92
CA ALA A 107 6.56 7.36 -13.87
C ALA A 107 6.95 7.03 -15.32
N GLY A 108 5.99 6.60 -16.14
CA GLY A 108 6.21 6.34 -17.55
C GLY A 108 7.28 5.30 -17.87
N ALA A 109 7.70 5.23 -19.12
CA ALA A 109 8.62 4.20 -19.59
C ALA A 109 10.03 4.33 -19.02
N ASP A 110 10.48 5.55 -18.75
CA ASP A 110 11.87 5.86 -18.39
C ASP A 110 12.16 5.83 -16.89
N ARG A 111 11.13 5.82 -16.04
CA ARG A 111 11.26 5.80 -14.59
C ARG A 111 10.50 4.63 -13.98
N PRO A 112 11.09 3.41 -13.92
CA PRO A 112 10.51 2.28 -13.21
C PRO A 112 10.22 2.61 -11.74
N ALA A 113 9.21 1.97 -11.16
CA ALA A 113 9.03 1.97 -9.72
C ALA A 113 10.22 1.29 -9.02
N THR A 114 10.52 1.72 -7.81
CA THR A 114 11.46 1.01 -6.94
C THR A 114 10.69 0.32 -5.83
N LEU A 115 10.66 -1.00 -5.85
CA LEU A 115 10.11 -1.83 -4.78
C LEU A 115 11.20 -2.07 -3.73
N TYR A 116 10.93 -1.69 -2.51
CA TYR A 116 11.77 -1.88 -1.34
C TYR A 116 11.19 -2.97 -0.42
N ALA A 117 12.05 -3.63 0.33
CA ALA A 117 11.64 -4.52 1.40
C ALA A 117 12.70 -4.58 2.51
N ALA A 118 12.25 -4.66 3.76
CA ALA A 118 13.14 -4.79 4.92
C ALA A 118 12.49 -5.61 6.04
N PRO A 119 13.28 -6.26 6.92
CA PRO A 119 12.80 -6.71 8.21
C PRO A 119 12.25 -5.54 9.02
N LEU A 120 11.16 -5.77 9.74
CA LEU A 120 10.53 -4.78 10.60
C LEU A 120 10.43 -5.31 12.02
N THR A 121 10.77 -4.48 12.99
CA THR A 121 10.56 -4.71 14.42
C THR A 121 10.05 -3.43 15.07
N PHE A 122 9.69 -3.50 16.36
CA PHE A 122 9.29 -2.33 17.11
C PHE A 122 10.20 -2.18 18.34
N ALA A 123 10.63 -0.94 18.61
CA ALA A 123 11.27 -0.60 19.86
C ALA A 123 10.29 -0.76 21.02
N SER A 124 10.79 -0.84 22.25
CA SER A 124 9.96 -0.98 23.46
C SER A 124 8.99 0.19 23.69
N TRP A 125 9.32 1.36 23.17
CA TRP A 125 8.46 2.57 23.19
C TRP A 125 7.54 2.68 21.98
N GLY A 126 7.61 1.75 21.04
CA GLY A 126 6.66 1.66 19.92
C GLY A 126 7.20 2.02 18.54
N GLN A 127 8.34 2.66 18.43
CA GLN A 127 8.90 3.11 17.14
C GLN A 127 9.14 1.95 16.18
N PRO A 128 8.71 2.05 14.90
CA PRO A 128 9.07 1.10 13.85
C PRO A 128 10.58 1.14 13.58
N LEU A 129 11.23 -0.03 13.54
CA LEU A 129 12.65 -0.20 13.27
C LEU A 129 12.83 -1.10 12.05
N PHE A 130 13.44 -0.55 11.01
CA PHE A 130 13.71 -1.27 9.76
C PHE A 130 15.13 -1.82 9.76
N GLY A 131 15.27 -3.08 9.29
CA GLY A 131 16.58 -3.70 9.07
C GLY A 131 17.15 -3.39 7.68
N ALA A 132 18.05 -4.26 7.22
CA ALA A 132 18.71 -4.09 5.92
C ALA A 132 17.71 -4.09 4.75
N VAL A 133 17.79 -3.07 3.90
CA VAL A 133 16.87 -2.83 2.78
C VAL A 133 17.29 -3.59 1.54
N THR A 134 16.35 -4.30 0.93
CA THR A 134 16.44 -4.85 -0.42
C THR A 134 15.71 -3.94 -1.39
N ARG A 135 16.23 -3.75 -2.62
CA ARG A 135 15.63 -2.92 -3.67
C ARG A 135 15.47 -3.72 -4.96
N ARG A 136 14.37 -3.49 -5.69
CA ARG A 136 14.14 -4.05 -7.03
C ARG A 136 13.45 -3.01 -7.91
N ALA A 137 13.97 -2.79 -9.13
CA ALA A 137 13.26 -2.01 -10.13
C ALA A 137 12.09 -2.81 -10.68
N TYR A 138 10.92 -2.18 -10.76
CA TYR A 138 9.70 -2.79 -11.26
C TYR A 138 9.04 -1.90 -12.30
N THR A 139 8.61 -2.50 -13.41
CA THR A 139 7.78 -1.85 -14.44
C THR A 139 6.51 -2.65 -14.59
N ALA A 140 5.36 -2.04 -14.48
CA ALA A 140 4.07 -2.71 -14.70
C ALA A 140 3.97 -3.26 -16.13
N ALA A 141 3.27 -4.39 -16.30
CA ALA A 141 2.97 -4.91 -17.63
C ALA A 141 1.83 -4.11 -18.32
N TYR A 142 0.99 -3.46 -17.52
CA TYR A 142 -0.12 -2.62 -17.96
C TYR A 142 -0.52 -1.69 -16.80
N PRO A 143 -1.02 -0.46 -17.06
CA PRO A 143 -1.04 0.22 -18.35
C PRO A 143 0.36 0.54 -18.86
N THR A 144 0.46 1.01 -20.12
CA THR A 144 1.71 1.42 -20.74
C THR A 144 1.59 2.84 -21.28
N GLY A 145 2.66 3.61 -21.23
CA GLY A 145 2.69 5.00 -21.72
C GLY A 145 3.32 5.95 -20.70
N ASP A 146 3.39 7.22 -21.07
CA ASP A 146 4.11 8.26 -20.32
C ASP A 146 3.46 8.58 -18.96
N GLY A 147 2.15 8.41 -18.84
CA GLY A 147 1.40 8.63 -17.59
C GLY A 147 1.34 7.40 -16.67
N THR A 148 2.10 6.32 -16.93
CA THR A 148 2.02 5.10 -16.12
C THR A 148 2.65 5.30 -14.75
N ARG A 149 1.87 5.07 -13.69
CA ARG A 149 2.33 4.79 -12.33
C ARG A 149 2.48 3.26 -12.21
N HIS A 150 3.71 2.79 -12.02
CA HIS A 150 4.00 1.34 -12.07
C HIS A 150 3.54 0.59 -10.84
N ILE A 151 3.55 1.23 -9.69
CA ILE A 151 3.00 0.72 -8.44
C ILE A 151 2.23 1.85 -7.77
N SER A 152 0.89 1.72 -7.71
CA SER A 152 0.03 2.60 -6.92
C SER A 152 -0.26 2.01 -5.55
N ASP A 153 -0.34 0.66 -5.44
CA ASP A 153 -0.46 -0.01 -4.14
C ASP A 153 0.11 -1.43 -4.17
N ILE A 154 0.39 -1.97 -2.99
CA ILE A 154 0.96 -3.31 -2.78
C ILE A 154 0.16 -4.05 -1.73
N SER A 155 -0.18 -5.32 -2.00
CA SER A 155 -0.58 -6.26 -0.94
C SER A 155 0.22 -7.55 -1.06
N VAL A 156 0.34 -8.30 0.04
CA VAL A 156 1.07 -9.56 0.09
C VAL A 156 0.17 -10.68 0.57
N THR A 157 0.01 -11.71 -0.26
CA THR A 157 -0.79 -12.90 0.13
C THR A 157 -0.12 -13.68 1.27
N GLY A 158 -0.89 -14.51 1.95
CA GLY A 158 -0.36 -15.44 2.94
C GLY A 158 0.73 -16.39 2.42
N SER A 159 0.80 -16.65 1.11
CA SER A 159 1.86 -17.44 0.47
C SER A 159 3.11 -16.60 0.10
N GLY A 160 3.06 -15.27 0.26
CA GLY A 160 4.14 -14.33 -0.04
C GLY A 160 4.15 -13.87 -1.50
N ARG A 161 3.07 -14.06 -2.27
CA ARG A 161 2.91 -13.41 -3.58
C ARG A 161 2.72 -11.92 -3.36
N ILE A 162 3.39 -11.11 -4.17
CA ILE A 162 3.27 -9.65 -4.16
C ILE A 162 2.27 -9.28 -5.25
N ILE A 163 1.14 -8.73 -4.84
CA ILE A 163 0.09 -8.21 -5.71
C ILE A 163 0.24 -6.68 -5.73
N VAL A 164 0.17 -6.10 -6.91
CA VAL A 164 0.29 -4.65 -7.08
C VAL A 164 -0.85 -4.11 -7.91
N SER A 165 -1.27 -2.88 -7.62
CA SER A 165 -2.01 -2.07 -8.56
C SER A 165 -1.07 -1.18 -9.36
N SER A 166 -1.46 -0.85 -10.57
CA SER A 166 -0.80 0.10 -11.46
C SER A 166 -1.85 0.90 -12.21
N ALA A 167 -1.59 2.18 -12.46
CA ALA A 167 -2.58 3.07 -13.06
C ALA A 167 -1.96 4.01 -14.09
N ALA A 168 -2.76 4.48 -15.05
CA ALA A 168 -2.40 5.61 -15.89
C ALA A 168 -2.88 6.90 -15.23
N ASP A 169 -1.96 7.85 -15.07
CA ASP A 169 -2.28 9.19 -14.60
C ASP A 169 -2.78 10.02 -15.78
N ALA A 170 -4.10 10.12 -15.89
CA ALA A 170 -4.78 10.84 -16.99
C ALA A 170 -5.32 12.21 -16.55
N GLY A 171 -4.90 12.71 -15.37
CA GLY A 171 -5.45 13.91 -14.74
C GLY A 171 -6.85 13.68 -14.15
N ASP A 172 -7.52 14.75 -13.72
CA ASP A 172 -8.68 14.69 -12.82
C ASP A 172 -9.98 14.17 -13.45
N ASP A 173 -10.07 14.15 -14.78
CA ASP A 173 -11.29 13.78 -15.50
C ASP A 173 -11.17 12.47 -16.30
N GLY A 174 -10.03 11.78 -16.23
CA GLY A 174 -9.78 10.54 -16.97
C GLY A 174 -9.58 10.76 -18.48
N PRO A 175 -9.78 9.73 -19.33
CA PRO A 175 -10.19 8.36 -18.95
C PRO A 175 -9.10 7.62 -18.18
N PHE A 176 -9.50 6.98 -17.09
CA PHE A 176 -8.60 6.19 -16.26
C PHE A 176 -8.39 4.80 -16.86
N ASP A 177 -7.23 4.23 -16.59
CA ASP A 177 -6.89 2.86 -16.94
C ASP A 177 -5.96 2.29 -15.87
N SER A 178 -6.26 1.10 -15.37
CA SER A 178 -5.48 0.49 -14.32
C SER A 178 -5.45 -1.03 -14.42
N ALA A 179 -4.56 -1.66 -13.67
CA ALA A 179 -4.48 -3.11 -13.60
C ALA A 179 -4.09 -3.60 -12.21
N ILE A 180 -4.47 -4.83 -11.91
CA ILE A 180 -3.89 -5.63 -10.85
C ILE A 180 -2.96 -6.66 -11.48
N GLY A 181 -1.75 -6.75 -10.95
CA GLY A 181 -0.72 -7.67 -11.41
C GLY A 181 -0.02 -8.43 -10.31
N GLU A 182 0.65 -9.53 -10.67
CA GLU A 182 1.60 -10.20 -9.78
C GLU A 182 3.01 -9.67 -10.06
N ALA A 183 3.59 -8.98 -9.07
CA ALA A 183 4.95 -8.44 -9.18
C ALA A 183 6.02 -9.49 -8.87
N GLY A 184 5.69 -10.52 -8.09
CA GLY A 184 6.64 -11.56 -7.69
C GLY A 184 6.34 -12.14 -6.32
N ARG A 185 7.40 -12.46 -5.58
CA ARG A 185 7.30 -13.08 -4.26
C ARG A 185 8.25 -12.47 -3.26
N VAL A 186 7.79 -12.34 -2.01
CA VAL A 186 8.62 -12.04 -0.86
C VAL A 186 8.78 -13.29 0.00
N SER A 187 9.97 -13.50 0.52
CA SER A 187 10.27 -14.51 1.51
C SER A 187 10.99 -13.91 2.71
N VAL A 188 10.66 -14.40 3.89
CA VAL A 188 11.32 -14.04 5.14
C VAL A 188 11.85 -15.34 5.75
N SER A 189 13.17 -15.44 5.89
CA SER A 189 13.81 -16.63 6.47
C SER A 189 13.69 -16.64 8.01
N ALA A 190 13.99 -17.76 8.63
CA ALA A 190 13.94 -17.91 10.09
C ALA A 190 14.91 -16.97 10.83
N ASP A 191 16.03 -16.61 10.20
CA ASP A 191 16.99 -15.61 10.69
C ASP A 191 16.57 -14.15 10.39
N GLY A 192 15.38 -13.94 9.79
CA GLY A 192 14.80 -12.63 9.55
C GLY A 192 15.26 -11.94 8.28
N ARG A 193 16.01 -12.60 7.39
CA ARG A 193 16.39 -12.01 6.10
C ARG A 193 15.19 -11.93 5.16
N VAL A 194 15.03 -10.78 4.54
CA VAL A 194 13.98 -10.52 3.55
C VAL A 194 14.55 -10.61 2.14
N ARG A 195 13.89 -11.37 1.27
CA ARG A 195 14.25 -11.49 -0.14
C ARG A 195 13.02 -11.27 -1.01
N VAL A 196 13.16 -10.41 -2.01
CA VAL A 196 12.17 -10.20 -3.08
C VAL A 196 12.69 -10.78 -4.37
N THR A 197 11.86 -11.61 -5.02
CA THR A 197 12.09 -12.15 -6.36
C THR A 197 10.96 -11.70 -7.25
N LEU A 198 11.26 -10.93 -8.28
CA LEU A 198 10.26 -10.47 -9.25
C LEU A 198 9.85 -11.60 -10.19
N ALA A 199 8.58 -11.58 -10.60
CA ALA A 199 8.05 -12.49 -11.62
C ALA A 199 8.62 -12.14 -13.01
N ALA A 200 8.92 -13.19 -13.79
CA ALA A 200 9.30 -13.05 -15.18
C ALA A 200 8.71 -14.23 -15.98
N PRO A 201 7.78 -14.01 -16.93
CA PRO A 201 7.17 -12.72 -17.27
C PRO A 201 6.26 -12.17 -16.17
N ARG A 202 5.95 -10.87 -16.23
CA ARG A 202 4.96 -10.24 -15.34
C ARG A 202 3.57 -10.65 -15.74
N THR A 203 2.72 -10.89 -14.75
CA THR A 203 1.34 -11.36 -14.98
C THR A 203 0.35 -10.26 -14.64
N VAL A 204 -0.49 -9.89 -15.60
CA VAL A 204 -1.70 -9.09 -15.37
C VAL A 204 -2.81 -10.04 -14.93
N LEU A 205 -3.40 -9.77 -13.76
CA LEU A 205 -4.50 -10.55 -13.20
C LEU A 205 -5.87 -10.00 -13.59
N GLY A 206 -5.94 -8.68 -13.81
CA GLY A 206 -7.14 -8.00 -14.27
C GLY A 206 -6.83 -6.58 -14.73
N THR A 207 -7.64 -6.04 -15.63
CA THR A 207 -7.56 -4.66 -16.13
C THR A 207 -8.88 -3.95 -15.87
N PHE A 208 -8.81 -2.66 -15.57
CA PHE A 208 -9.94 -1.83 -15.19
C PHE A 208 -9.91 -0.55 -16.02
N ARG A 209 -10.72 -0.53 -17.07
CA ARG A 209 -10.89 0.66 -17.89
C ARG A 209 -11.88 1.59 -17.23
N GLN A 210 -11.62 2.89 -17.26
CA GLN A 210 -12.40 3.95 -16.64
C GLN A 210 -12.33 4.00 -15.12
N TYR A 211 -11.46 3.17 -14.49
CA TYR A 211 -11.24 3.15 -13.06
C TYR A 211 -9.74 3.29 -12.74
N LYS A 212 -9.43 4.10 -11.76
CA LYS A 212 -8.09 4.30 -11.20
C LYS A 212 -7.98 3.47 -9.91
N VAL A 213 -7.63 2.18 -10.04
CA VAL A 213 -7.47 1.31 -8.87
C VAL A 213 -6.18 1.67 -8.16
N GLU A 214 -6.28 2.29 -7.00
CA GLU A 214 -5.17 2.76 -6.18
C GLU A 214 -5.10 2.11 -4.79
N ALA A 215 -6.00 1.17 -4.51
CA ALA A 215 -5.91 0.36 -3.30
C ALA A 215 -6.15 -1.11 -3.62
N VAL A 216 -5.31 -1.98 -3.08
CA VAL A 216 -5.46 -3.44 -3.15
C VAL A 216 -5.08 -4.07 -1.82
N GLU A 217 -6.00 -4.82 -1.20
CA GLU A 217 -5.74 -5.56 0.03
C GLU A 217 -6.19 -7.00 -0.08
N CYS A 218 -5.27 -7.94 0.11
CA CYS A 218 -5.54 -9.36 0.17
C CYS A 218 -6.20 -9.72 1.50
N LEU A 219 -7.46 -10.13 1.46
CA LEU A 219 -8.21 -10.43 2.67
C LEU A 219 -7.64 -11.68 3.37
N PRO A 220 -7.33 -11.60 4.67
CA PRO A 220 -6.75 -12.72 5.42
C PRO A 220 -7.65 -13.97 5.36
N GLY A 221 -7.04 -15.12 4.99
CA GLY A 221 -7.77 -16.39 4.89
C GLY A 221 -8.73 -16.52 3.70
N SER A 222 -8.73 -15.55 2.78
CA SER A 222 -9.54 -15.55 1.55
C SER A 222 -8.66 -15.61 0.30
N ALA A 223 -9.29 -15.96 -0.83
CA ALA A 223 -8.72 -15.80 -2.15
C ALA A 223 -8.95 -14.39 -2.73
N ASP A 224 -9.73 -13.58 -2.03
CA ASP A 224 -10.20 -12.29 -2.53
C ASP A 224 -9.27 -11.16 -2.11
N ALA A 225 -9.18 -10.17 -2.98
CA ALA A 225 -8.68 -8.85 -2.70
C ALA A 225 -9.85 -7.87 -2.58
N LEU A 226 -9.76 -6.92 -1.66
CA LEU A 226 -10.57 -5.72 -1.68
C LEU A 226 -9.82 -4.68 -2.52
N LEU A 227 -10.49 -4.13 -3.52
CA LEU A 227 -9.97 -3.07 -4.37
C LEU A 227 -10.67 -1.77 -4.05
N GLY A 228 -9.93 -0.67 -4.06
CA GLY A 228 -10.45 0.68 -3.98
C GLY A 228 -10.01 1.51 -5.17
N THR A 229 -10.89 2.38 -5.68
CA THR A 229 -10.53 3.33 -6.73
C THR A 229 -10.48 4.75 -6.17
N GLU A 230 -9.64 5.56 -6.79
CA GLU A 230 -9.63 7.01 -6.65
C GLU A 230 -9.82 7.61 -8.03
N ASP A 231 -11.10 7.76 -8.42
CA ASP A 231 -11.46 8.24 -9.76
C ASP A 231 -11.62 9.77 -9.78
N GLU A 232 -10.84 10.47 -8.94
CA GLU A 232 -10.74 11.94 -8.85
C GLU A 232 -12.13 12.60 -8.76
N ASN A 233 -12.47 13.47 -9.71
CA ASN A 233 -13.76 14.13 -9.76
C ASN A 233 -14.96 13.17 -9.96
N LEU A 234 -14.72 11.92 -10.37
CA LEU A 234 -15.77 10.93 -10.58
C LEU A 234 -16.07 10.09 -9.31
N GLY A 235 -15.33 10.33 -8.23
CA GLY A 235 -15.52 9.67 -6.93
C GLY A 235 -14.65 8.43 -6.74
N GLY A 236 -15.16 7.44 -6.01
CA GLY A 236 -14.43 6.20 -5.76
C GLY A 236 -15.37 5.02 -5.50
N TYR A 237 -14.88 3.82 -5.78
CA TYR A 237 -15.61 2.56 -5.63
C TYR A 237 -14.79 1.57 -4.82
N VAL A 238 -15.50 0.64 -4.17
CA VAL A 238 -14.90 -0.49 -3.47
C VAL A 238 -15.46 -1.79 -4.06
N ARG A 239 -14.59 -2.77 -4.34
CA ARG A 239 -15.01 -4.05 -4.91
C ARG A 239 -14.13 -5.20 -4.45
N SER A 240 -14.73 -6.37 -4.19
CA SER A 240 -14.00 -7.62 -3.95
C SER A 240 -13.77 -8.39 -5.24
N MET A 241 -12.54 -8.94 -5.43
CA MET A 241 -12.13 -9.70 -6.61
C MET A 241 -11.14 -10.83 -6.23
N PRO A 242 -11.18 -12.02 -6.91
CA PRO A 242 -10.40 -13.19 -6.48
C PRO A 242 -8.94 -13.17 -6.97
N PHE A 243 -8.18 -12.15 -6.63
CA PHE A 243 -6.78 -11.96 -7.07
C PHE A 243 -5.73 -12.51 -6.09
N CYS A 244 -6.12 -12.83 -4.86
CA CYS A 244 -5.20 -13.24 -3.80
C CYS A 244 -5.17 -14.76 -3.54
N ARG A 245 -5.53 -15.57 -4.54
CA ARG A 245 -5.43 -17.03 -4.42
C ARG A 245 -3.99 -17.44 -4.08
N ALA A 246 -3.87 -18.42 -3.18
CA ALA A 246 -2.58 -18.94 -2.73
C ALA A 246 -1.79 -19.65 -3.84
#